data_7a80e0fa18f768e861c8447914280f5c
#
_entry.id   7a80e0fa18f768e861c8447914280f5c
#
_cell.length_a   1.000
_cell.length_b   1.000
_cell.length_c   1.000
_cell.angle_alpha   90.00
_cell.angle_beta   90.00
_cell.angle_gamma   90.00
#
_symmetry.space_group_name_H-M   'P 1'
#
loop_
_entity.id
_entity.type
_entity.pdbx_description
1 polymer ?
#
loop_
_entity_poly.entity_id
_entity_poly.type
_entity_poly.pdbx_seq_one_letter_code
_entity_poly.pdbx_strand_id
1 'polypeptide(L)'
;MAIKNYTASTPSRRNMSTTDYSGLSKKGPEKSLLDTNKKNAGRNSYGRITVRHRGGGNRTKYRLIDFKRQKADVPATVQSIEYDPNRSAFIALVKYEDGEKAYIIAPNGLKVGDVIVSGVNADIKPGNALPLSAIPTGTYIHNVELYPGKGAQLARAAGIMAQLMAKENGMALLRLPSGELRNVPDSCMATIGQVSNIDHENVKLGKAGRKRHMGWRPTVRGSVMNPNDHPHGGGEGKSPVGHPGPMTPWGKPALGYKTRDHHKASDKFIVKRRNDK
;
A
#
# COMPACT_ATOMS: atom_id res chain seq x y z
N MET A 1 10.41 -2.42 13.77
CA MET A 1 9.60 -3.06 14.83
C MET A 1 9.68 -4.55 14.65
N ALA A 2 9.76 -5.31 15.75
CA ALA A 2 9.93 -6.75 15.69
C ALA A 2 8.61 -7.50 15.39
N ILE A 3 8.71 -8.70 14.87
CA ILE A 3 7.58 -9.63 14.74
C ILE A 3 7.41 -10.37 16.06
N LYS A 4 6.19 -10.39 16.58
CA LYS A 4 5.81 -11.19 17.74
C LYS A 4 5.28 -12.54 17.27
N ASN A 5 5.96 -13.61 17.64
CA ASN A 5 5.49 -14.97 17.43
C ASN A 5 4.62 -15.43 18.59
N TYR A 6 3.60 -16.24 18.30
CA TYR A 6 2.75 -16.83 19.33
C TYR A 6 3.30 -18.20 19.79
N THR A 7 3.08 -18.53 21.07
CA THR A 7 3.38 -19.84 21.60
C THR A 7 2.53 -20.91 20.91
N ALA A 8 3.11 -22.05 20.58
CA ALA A 8 2.48 -23.14 19.82
C ALA A 8 1.49 -23.94 20.66
N SER A 9 0.51 -23.27 21.31
CA SER A 9 -0.50 -23.91 22.15
C SER A 9 -1.65 -24.57 21.39
N THR A 10 -1.85 -24.22 20.11
CA THR A 10 -2.85 -24.79 19.21
C THR A 10 -2.30 -24.90 17.80
N PRO A 11 -2.86 -25.77 16.91
CA PRO A 11 -2.41 -25.88 15.52
C PRO A 11 -2.37 -24.53 14.77
N SER A 12 -3.37 -23.66 15.00
CA SER A 12 -3.42 -22.34 14.37
C SER A 12 -2.37 -21.36 14.93
N ARG A 13 -2.04 -21.44 16.23
CA ARG A 13 -1.03 -20.58 16.86
C ARG A 13 0.40 -20.97 16.49
N ARG A 14 0.67 -22.22 16.18
CA ARG A 14 2.01 -22.72 15.82
C ARG A 14 2.68 -21.87 14.73
N ASN A 15 1.93 -21.46 13.71
CA ASN A 15 2.44 -20.69 12.56
C ASN A 15 1.92 -19.26 12.53
N MET A 16 1.41 -18.74 13.65
CA MET A 16 0.84 -17.40 13.69
C MET A 16 1.85 -16.41 14.23
N SER A 17 1.97 -15.27 13.54
CA SER A 17 2.72 -14.13 14.03
C SER A 17 1.92 -12.83 13.85
N THR A 18 2.39 -11.77 14.46
CA THR A 18 1.83 -10.41 14.32
C THR A 18 2.94 -9.39 14.45
N THR A 19 2.72 -8.21 13.93
CA THR A 19 3.60 -7.06 14.20
C THR A 19 3.54 -6.72 15.69
N ASP A 20 4.66 -6.37 16.28
CA ASP A 20 4.68 -5.80 17.62
C ASP A 20 4.20 -4.35 17.58
N TYR A 21 3.12 -4.07 18.29
CA TYR A 21 2.51 -2.75 18.40
C TYR A 21 2.88 -2.02 19.69
N SER A 22 3.83 -2.54 20.47
CA SER A 22 4.20 -1.96 21.78
C SER A 22 4.70 -0.53 21.69
N GLY A 23 5.38 -0.19 20.59
CA GLY A 23 5.89 1.16 20.32
C GLY A 23 4.86 2.14 19.77
N LEU A 24 3.60 1.72 19.56
CA LEU A 24 2.55 2.60 19.04
C LEU A 24 1.74 3.22 20.19
N SER A 25 1.14 4.36 19.91
CA SER A 25 0.23 5.02 20.83
C SER A 25 -0.97 4.12 21.16
N LYS A 26 -1.29 4.04 22.44
CA LYS A 26 -2.50 3.35 22.94
C LYS A 26 -3.75 4.26 22.91
N LYS A 27 -3.58 5.54 22.60
CA LYS A 27 -4.70 6.49 22.47
C LYS A 27 -5.54 6.13 21.24
N GLY A 28 -6.84 6.38 21.33
CA GLY A 28 -7.74 6.27 20.18
C GLY A 28 -7.40 7.32 19.11
N PRO A 29 -7.87 7.10 17.86
CA PRO A 29 -7.60 8.03 16.78
C PRO A 29 -8.30 9.39 16.98
N GLU A 30 -7.73 10.44 16.40
CA GLU A 30 -8.31 11.80 16.42
C GLU A 30 -9.68 11.78 15.73
N LYS A 31 -10.73 12.18 16.46
CA LYS A 31 -12.13 12.05 16.00
C LYS A 31 -12.45 12.92 14.79
N SER A 32 -11.88 14.12 14.73
CA SER A 32 -12.07 15.08 13.63
C SER A 32 -11.52 14.56 12.29
N LEU A 33 -10.53 13.65 12.34
CA LEU A 33 -9.87 13.07 11.16
C LEU A 33 -10.38 11.67 10.80
N LEU A 34 -11.58 11.30 11.27
CA LEU A 34 -12.21 10.02 10.97
C LEU A 34 -13.40 10.19 10.02
N ASP A 35 -13.46 9.29 9.05
CA ASP A 35 -14.58 9.18 8.13
C ASP A 35 -15.15 7.74 8.14
N THR A 36 -16.38 7.62 7.60
CA THR A 36 -17.06 6.33 7.48
C THR A 36 -16.45 5.52 6.33
N ASN A 37 -16.13 4.26 6.59
CA ASN A 37 -15.63 3.34 5.57
C ASN A 37 -16.75 2.40 5.12
N LYS A 38 -17.55 2.83 4.14
CA LYS A 38 -18.60 1.98 3.52
C LYS A 38 -17.93 0.90 2.66
N LYS A 39 -18.29 -0.37 2.94
CA LYS A 39 -17.74 -1.54 2.22
C LYS A 39 -18.74 -2.06 1.20
N ASN A 40 -18.42 -1.96 -0.06
CA ASN A 40 -19.26 -2.45 -1.16
C ASN A 40 -19.14 -3.96 -1.39
N ALA A 41 -18.28 -4.67 -0.64
CA ALA A 41 -18.10 -6.12 -0.73
C ALA A 41 -17.93 -6.64 -2.18
N GLY A 42 -17.22 -5.90 -3.01
CA GLY A 42 -16.94 -6.24 -4.40
C GLY A 42 -18.11 -6.04 -5.38
N ARG A 43 -19.15 -5.30 -4.97
CA ARG A 43 -20.29 -4.92 -5.84
C ARG A 43 -20.04 -3.57 -6.49
N ASN A 44 -20.50 -3.44 -7.73
CA ASN A 44 -20.54 -2.16 -8.45
C ASN A 44 -21.80 -1.33 -8.08
N SER A 45 -22.02 -0.20 -8.77
CA SER A 45 -23.19 0.68 -8.56
C SER A 45 -24.52 0.00 -8.81
N TYR A 46 -24.56 -1.02 -9.67
CA TYR A 46 -25.75 -1.84 -9.96
C TYR A 46 -25.95 -3.02 -9.01
N GLY A 47 -25.11 -3.14 -7.96
CA GLY A 47 -25.18 -4.26 -7.01
C GLY A 47 -24.60 -5.59 -7.54
N ARG A 48 -24.08 -5.65 -8.75
CA ARG A 48 -23.49 -6.86 -9.33
C ARG A 48 -22.08 -7.09 -8.81
N ILE A 49 -21.71 -8.35 -8.57
CA ILE A 49 -20.36 -8.73 -8.13
C ILE A 49 -19.39 -8.57 -9.29
N THR A 50 -18.50 -7.58 -9.19
CA THR A 50 -17.41 -7.34 -10.15
C THR A 50 -16.06 -7.84 -9.61
N VAL A 51 -15.90 -7.93 -8.30
CA VAL A 51 -14.72 -8.50 -7.64
C VAL A 51 -15.18 -9.61 -6.69
N ARG A 52 -14.86 -10.86 -7.05
CA ARG A 52 -15.26 -12.05 -6.28
C ARG A 52 -14.49 -12.13 -4.95
N HIS A 53 -15.04 -12.93 -4.02
CA HIS A 53 -14.43 -13.30 -2.75
C HIS A 53 -14.15 -12.10 -1.83
N ARG A 54 -14.97 -11.05 -1.91
CA ARG A 54 -14.95 -9.90 -1.02
C ARG A 54 -16.21 -9.85 -0.18
N GLY A 55 -16.09 -9.37 1.05
CA GLY A 55 -17.20 -9.17 1.96
C GLY A 55 -16.95 -9.66 3.37
N GLY A 56 -17.79 -9.23 4.29
CA GLY A 56 -17.57 -9.40 5.71
C GLY A 56 -16.38 -8.57 6.19
N GLY A 57 -15.72 -9.06 7.21
CA GLY A 57 -14.57 -8.38 7.83
C GLY A 57 -14.98 -7.36 8.89
N ASN A 58 -14.00 -6.95 9.69
CA ASN A 58 -14.20 -6.01 10.77
C ASN A 58 -14.65 -4.65 10.26
N ARG A 59 -15.55 -4.00 10.99
CA ARG A 59 -15.89 -2.59 10.75
C ARG A 59 -14.68 -1.73 11.09
N THR A 60 -14.31 -0.82 10.20
CA THR A 60 -13.19 0.11 10.37
C THR A 60 -13.64 1.50 10.00
N LYS A 61 -13.15 2.51 10.72
CA LYS A 61 -13.24 3.91 10.28
C LYS A 61 -12.03 4.26 9.44
N TYR A 62 -12.22 5.09 8.43
CA TYR A 62 -11.13 5.61 7.61
C TYR A 62 -10.45 6.77 8.33
N ARG A 63 -9.10 6.83 8.27
CA ARG A 63 -8.31 7.99 8.73
C ARG A 63 -8.03 8.85 7.52
N LEU A 64 -8.39 10.13 7.61
CA LEU A 64 -8.06 11.12 6.60
C LEU A 64 -6.56 11.38 6.66
N ILE A 65 -5.85 10.98 5.63
CA ILE A 65 -4.41 11.17 5.53
C ILE A 65 -4.13 12.34 4.60
N ASP A 66 -3.26 13.23 5.03
CA ASP A 66 -2.75 14.32 4.20
C ASP A 66 -1.73 13.76 3.19
N PHE A 67 -2.21 13.44 1.99
CA PHE A 67 -1.37 13.01 0.88
C PHE A 67 -0.83 14.17 0.04
N LYS A 68 -1.34 15.38 0.27
CA LYS A 68 -0.96 16.55 -0.53
C LYS A 68 0.15 17.38 0.10
N ARG A 69 0.20 17.39 1.44
CA ARG A 69 1.21 18.15 2.21
C ARG A 69 1.26 19.63 1.78
N GLN A 70 0.08 20.26 1.67
CA GLN A 70 -0.06 21.62 1.10
C GLN A 70 0.44 22.74 1.99
N LYS A 71 0.60 22.51 3.31
CA LYS A 71 1.16 23.52 4.24
C LYS A 71 2.66 23.63 4.05
N ALA A 72 3.07 24.48 3.11
CA ALA A 72 4.48 24.73 2.84
C ALA A 72 5.12 25.56 3.98
N ASP A 73 6.34 25.20 4.33
CA ASP A 73 7.23 25.87 5.28
C ASP A 73 6.65 26.06 6.70
N VAL A 74 5.54 25.38 7.03
CA VAL A 74 4.97 25.35 8.38
C VAL A 74 5.45 24.10 9.11
N PRO A 75 6.20 24.23 10.22
CA PRO A 75 6.65 23.08 10.97
C PRO A 75 5.49 22.37 11.68
N ALA A 76 5.56 21.05 11.70
CA ALA A 76 4.59 20.20 12.36
C ALA A 76 5.29 19.22 13.30
N THR A 77 4.85 19.17 14.55
CA THR A 77 5.41 18.28 15.58
C THR A 77 4.64 16.95 15.60
N VAL A 78 5.36 15.84 15.62
CA VAL A 78 4.78 14.48 15.73
C VAL A 78 4.26 14.26 17.14
N GLN A 79 2.93 14.11 17.27
CA GLN A 79 2.26 13.89 18.56
C GLN A 79 2.18 12.42 18.96
N SER A 80 1.93 11.55 17.98
CA SER A 80 1.81 10.11 18.19
C SER A 80 2.07 9.34 16.90
N ILE A 81 2.48 8.07 17.03
CA ILE A 81 2.53 7.10 15.95
C ILE A 81 1.44 6.07 16.23
N GLU A 82 0.57 5.82 15.23
CA GLU A 82 -0.66 5.06 15.42
C GLU A 82 -0.82 3.93 14.41
N TYR A 83 -1.60 2.91 14.82
CA TYR A 83 -2.05 1.85 13.93
C TYR A 83 -3.24 2.30 13.10
N ASP A 84 -3.20 2.05 11.79
CA ASP A 84 -4.35 2.25 10.89
C ASP A 84 -4.82 0.90 10.32
N PRO A 85 -6.08 0.47 10.56
CA PRO A 85 -6.61 -0.78 10.03
C PRO A 85 -6.86 -0.77 8.51
N ASN A 86 -6.76 0.39 7.85
CA ASN A 86 -7.05 0.55 6.42
C ASN A 86 -5.78 0.46 5.55
N ARG A 87 -4.59 0.44 6.17
CA ARG A 87 -3.31 0.36 5.47
C ARG A 87 -2.31 -0.51 6.21
N SER A 88 -1.28 -0.94 5.52
CA SER A 88 -0.20 -1.74 6.09
C SER A 88 0.83 -0.89 6.85
N ALA A 89 1.03 0.37 6.42
CA ALA A 89 1.92 1.32 7.07
C ALA A 89 1.33 1.87 8.36
N PHE A 90 2.19 2.30 9.30
CA PHE A 90 1.76 3.13 10.41
C PHE A 90 1.53 4.56 9.96
N ILE A 91 0.75 5.30 10.74
CA ILE A 91 0.47 6.71 10.53
C ILE A 91 0.99 7.53 11.71
N ALA A 92 1.36 8.76 11.47
CA ALA A 92 1.72 9.72 12.51
C ALA A 92 0.68 10.83 12.57
N LEU A 93 0.20 11.12 13.77
CA LEU A 93 -0.58 12.33 14.05
C LEU A 93 0.42 13.47 14.26
N VAL A 94 0.31 14.48 13.44
CA VAL A 94 1.14 15.69 13.53
C VAL A 94 0.28 16.88 13.88
N LYS A 95 0.86 17.83 14.63
CA LYS A 95 0.25 19.11 14.97
C LYS A 95 1.12 20.22 14.41
N TYR A 96 0.54 21.02 13.55
CA TYR A 96 1.16 22.23 13.02
C TYR A 96 1.20 23.34 14.06
N GLU A 97 2.07 24.34 13.89
CA GLU A 97 2.18 25.49 14.80
C GLU A 97 0.88 26.29 14.90
N ASP A 98 0.09 26.33 13.83
CA ASP A 98 -1.25 26.95 13.80
C ASP A 98 -2.31 26.18 14.61
N GLY A 99 -1.94 25.04 15.20
CA GLY A 99 -2.82 24.20 16.01
C GLY A 99 -3.60 23.13 15.22
N GLU A 100 -3.60 23.15 13.88
CA GLU A 100 -4.25 22.16 13.06
C GLU A 100 -3.55 20.80 13.19
N LYS A 101 -4.34 19.73 13.20
CA LYS A 101 -3.84 18.36 13.23
C LYS A 101 -4.05 17.68 11.88
N ALA A 102 -3.10 16.84 11.48
CA ALA A 102 -3.20 16.00 10.30
C ALA A 102 -2.61 14.61 10.54
N TYR A 103 -3.08 13.61 9.82
CA TYR A 103 -2.41 12.33 9.73
C TYR A 103 -1.51 12.28 8.50
N ILE A 104 -0.32 11.75 8.67
CA ILE A 104 0.61 11.45 7.57
C ILE A 104 1.01 9.97 7.62
N ILE A 105 1.53 9.43 6.51
CA ILE A 105 2.21 8.13 6.54
C ILE A 105 3.51 8.30 7.35
N ALA A 106 3.69 7.47 8.37
CA ALA A 106 4.89 7.50 9.18
C ALA A 106 6.06 6.88 8.42
N PRO A 107 7.18 7.59 8.21
CA PRO A 107 8.41 7.00 7.72
C PRO A 107 9.06 6.11 8.79
N ASN A 108 9.96 5.26 8.35
CA ASN A 108 10.78 4.45 9.24
C ASN A 108 11.74 5.36 10.04
N GLY A 109 11.85 5.11 11.34
CA GLY A 109 12.73 5.87 12.24
C GLY A 109 12.12 7.14 12.82
N LEU A 110 10.92 7.57 12.38
CA LEU A 110 10.23 8.72 12.96
C LEU A 110 9.88 8.48 14.44
N LYS A 111 10.06 9.49 15.28
CA LYS A 111 9.77 9.45 16.71
C LYS A 111 8.76 10.52 17.10
N VAL A 112 8.10 10.30 18.24
CA VAL A 112 7.25 11.33 18.87
C VAL A 112 8.13 12.49 19.31
N GLY A 113 7.71 13.71 19.00
CA GLY A 113 8.46 14.95 19.25
C GLY A 113 9.30 15.43 18.07
N ASP A 114 9.52 14.60 17.04
CA ASP A 114 10.21 15.05 15.83
C ASP A 114 9.42 16.15 15.14
N VAL A 115 10.13 17.10 14.55
CA VAL A 115 9.55 18.18 13.73
C VAL A 115 9.74 17.84 12.27
N ILE A 116 8.68 17.96 11.52
CA ILE A 116 8.65 17.73 10.06
C ILE A 116 8.14 18.98 9.34
N VAL A 117 8.70 19.21 8.16
CA VAL A 117 8.36 20.35 7.31
C VAL A 117 8.04 19.87 5.89
N SER A 118 7.17 20.59 5.21
CA SER A 118 6.90 20.42 3.77
C SER A 118 7.29 21.71 3.05
N GLY A 119 7.96 21.63 1.93
CA GLY A 119 8.31 22.80 1.14
C GLY A 119 9.61 22.63 0.38
N VAL A 120 9.95 23.60 -0.45
CA VAL A 120 11.18 23.58 -1.26
C VAL A 120 12.42 23.71 -0.39
N ASN A 121 12.31 24.44 0.72
CA ASN A 121 13.41 24.75 1.63
C ASN A 121 13.55 23.75 2.80
N ALA A 122 12.72 22.70 2.81
CA ALA A 122 12.77 21.70 3.87
C ALA A 122 14.08 20.90 3.84
N ASP A 123 14.64 20.58 5.01
CA ASP A 123 15.82 19.73 5.15
C ASP A 123 15.57 18.31 4.59
N ILE A 124 16.63 17.66 4.12
CA ILE A 124 16.58 16.27 3.64
C ILE A 124 16.60 15.33 4.84
N LYS A 125 15.50 15.31 5.60
CA LYS A 125 15.28 14.45 6.77
C LYS A 125 14.09 13.53 6.55
N PRO A 126 14.10 12.28 7.10
CA PRO A 126 12.96 11.37 7.00
C PRO A 126 11.67 12.02 7.52
N GLY A 127 10.61 12.01 6.69
CA GLY A 127 9.32 12.61 7.01
C GLY A 127 9.07 13.99 6.39
N ASN A 128 10.10 14.70 5.99
CA ASN A 128 9.96 15.94 5.25
C ASN A 128 9.51 15.69 3.81
N ALA A 129 8.67 16.56 3.29
CA ALA A 129 8.15 16.46 1.93
C ALA A 129 8.66 17.63 1.08
N LEU A 130 9.28 17.29 -0.06
CA LEU A 130 9.89 18.24 -0.99
C LEU A 130 9.45 17.93 -2.43
N PRO A 131 9.51 18.91 -3.33
CA PRO A 131 9.45 18.63 -4.76
C PRO A 131 10.67 17.80 -5.17
N LEU A 132 10.49 16.90 -6.13
CA LEU A 132 11.57 16.02 -6.62
C LEU A 132 12.79 16.80 -7.13
N SER A 133 12.58 18.00 -7.68
CA SER A 133 13.63 18.92 -8.10
C SER A 133 14.61 19.27 -6.97
N ALA A 134 14.13 19.43 -5.73
CA ALA A 134 14.94 19.79 -4.56
C ALA A 134 15.61 18.59 -3.88
N ILE A 135 15.20 17.34 -4.18
CA ILE A 135 15.74 16.14 -3.56
C ILE A 135 17.00 15.67 -4.30
N PRO A 136 18.15 15.38 -3.65
CA PRO A 136 19.32 14.84 -4.29
C PRO A 136 19.07 13.48 -4.97
N THR A 137 19.76 13.22 -6.08
CA THR A 137 19.78 11.90 -6.73
C THR A 137 20.36 10.84 -5.80
N GLY A 138 19.89 9.59 -5.93
CA GLY A 138 20.27 8.49 -5.05
C GLY A 138 19.41 8.38 -3.77
N THR A 139 18.67 9.42 -3.39
CA THR A 139 17.85 9.46 -2.17
C THR A 139 16.67 8.47 -2.27
N TYR A 140 16.41 7.79 -1.15
CA TYR A 140 15.18 6.99 -0.98
C TYR A 140 14.03 7.86 -0.56
N ILE A 141 12.91 7.70 -1.26
CA ILE A 141 11.69 8.48 -1.10
C ILE A 141 10.47 7.57 -1.06
N HIS A 142 9.39 8.07 -0.50
CA HIS A 142 8.08 7.42 -0.50
C HIS A 142 6.99 8.47 -0.68
N ASN A 143 5.74 8.02 -0.75
CA ASN A 143 4.59 8.91 -0.82
C ASN A 143 4.70 9.91 -1.98
N VAL A 144 5.01 9.40 -3.19
CA VAL A 144 5.33 10.21 -4.36
C VAL A 144 4.09 10.54 -5.16
N GLU A 145 3.96 11.78 -5.62
CA GLU A 145 2.93 12.21 -6.55
C GLU A 145 3.22 11.72 -7.99
N LEU A 146 2.18 11.56 -8.79
CA LEU A 146 2.26 11.32 -10.23
C LEU A 146 2.01 12.59 -11.06
N TYR A 147 1.24 13.50 -10.50
CA TYR A 147 0.92 14.81 -11.07
C TYR A 147 0.98 15.85 -9.95
N PRO A 148 1.56 17.02 -10.21
CA PRO A 148 1.68 18.07 -9.18
C PRO A 148 0.34 18.43 -8.53
N GLY A 149 0.32 18.50 -7.20
CA GLY A 149 -0.85 18.91 -6.41
C GLY A 149 -1.99 17.88 -6.33
N LYS A 150 -1.86 16.72 -7.00
CA LYS A 150 -2.88 15.66 -6.93
C LYS A 150 -2.84 14.87 -5.63
N GLY A 151 -1.72 14.91 -4.94
CA GLY A 151 -1.43 14.10 -3.77
C GLY A 151 -0.72 12.80 -4.11
N ALA A 152 -0.04 12.25 -3.13
CA ALA A 152 0.80 11.08 -3.30
C ALA A 152 0.03 9.83 -3.73
N GLN A 153 0.59 9.09 -4.67
CA GLN A 153 0.00 7.87 -5.25
C GLN A 153 0.95 6.67 -5.24
N LEU A 154 2.26 6.88 -5.31
CA LEU A 154 3.27 5.83 -5.37
C LEU A 154 3.96 5.62 -4.02
N ALA A 155 4.46 4.40 -3.78
CA ALA A 155 5.27 4.01 -2.63
C ALA A 155 4.64 4.38 -1.27
N ARG A 156 3.41 3.86 -0.99
CA ARG A 156 2.64 4.16 0.24
C ARG A 156 2.45 2.97 1.19
N ALA A 157 2.81 1.76 0.77
CA ALA A 157 2.63 0.56 1.59
C ALA A 157 3.80 0.38 2.58
N ALA A 158 3.60 -0.46 3.60
CA ALA A 158 4.60 -0.75 4.61
C ALA A 158 5.92 -1.22 4.01
N GLY A 159 7.04 -0.71 4.53
CA GLY A 159 8.39 -1.10 4.14
C GLY A 159 8.81 -0.69 2.73
N ILE A 160 7.94 -0.03 1.97
CA ILE A 160 8.22 0.35 0.57
C ILE A 160 8.98 1.67 0.51
N MET A 161 9.84 1.77 -0.50
CA MET A 161 10.56 2.98 -0.90
C MET A 161 10.73 2.99 -2.42
N ALA A 162 10.85 4.16 -3.01
CA ALA A 162 11.33 4.39 -4.37
C ALA A 162 12.69 5.09 -4.29
N GLN A 163 13.49 5.02 -5.33
CA GLN A 163 14.78 5.70 -5.41
C GLN A 163 14.76 6.73 -6.53
N LEU A 164 15.18 7.95 -6.24
CA LEU A 164 15.39 8.99 -7.22
C LEU A 164 16.72 8.75 -7.94
N MET A 165 16.67 8.38 -9.23
CA MET A 165 17.86 7.98 -9.99
C MET A 165 18.53 9.16 -10.71
N ALA A 166 17.74 9.96 -11.42
CA ALA A 166 18.21 11.09 -12.21
C ALA A 166 17.14 12.17 -12.31
N LYS A 167 17.54 13.36 -12.72
CA LYS A 167 16.66 14.51 -13.01
C LYS A 167 17.12 15.16 -14.30
N GLU A 168 16.28 15.16 -15.33
CA GLU A 168 16.59 15.70 -16.64
C GLU A 168 15.33 16.29 -17.30
N ASN A 169 15.45 17.38 -18.00
CA ASN A 169 14.38 18.00 -18.80
C ASN A 169 13.04 18.20 -18.04
N GLY A 170 13.10 18.62 -16.78
CA GLY A 170 11.89 18.81 -15.94
C GLY A 170 11.22 17.51 -15.50
N MET A 171 11.90 16.36 -15.65
CA MET A 171 11.43 15.04 -15.26
C MET A 171 12.43 14.38 -14.30
N ALA A 172 11.88 13.68 -13.32
CA ALA A 172 12.62 12.86 -12.37
C ALA A 172 12.46 11.37 -12.72
N LEU A 173 13.56 10.66 -12.89
CA LEU A 173 13.59 9.22 -13.11
C LEU A 173 13.55 8.50 -11.77
N LEU A 174 12.50 7.72 -11.55
CA LEU A 174 12.29 6.97 -10.32
C LEU A 174 12.43 5.46 -10.57
N ARG A 175 13.17 4.79 -9.70
CA ARG A 175 13.15 3.34 -9.57
C ARG A 175 12.08 2.97 -8.55
N LEU A 176 10.99 2.37 -9.02
CA LEU A 176 9.87 1.94 -8.19
C LEU A 176 10.18 0.64 -7.44
N PRO A 177 9.44 0.30 -6.37
CA PRO A 177 9.62 -0.95 -5.61
C PRO A 177 9.48 -2.21 -6.46
N SER A 178 8.75 -2.14 -7.58
CA SER A 178 8.60 -3.24 -8.54
C SER A 178 9.84 -3.47 -9.42
N GLY A 179 10.83 -2.55 -9.40
CA GLY A 179 11.97 -2.51 -10.32
C GLY A 179 11.71 -1.72 -11.61
N GLU A 180 10.47 -1.24 -11.84
CA GLU A 180 10.14 -0.37 -12.97
C GLU A 180 10.85 0.97 -12.86
N LEU A 181 11.46 1.43 -13.95
CA LEU A 181 11.98 2.79 -14.08
C LEU A 181 10.92 3.67 -14.76
N ARG A 182 10.56 4.75 -14.08
CA ARG A 182 9.48 5.62 -14.52
C ARG A 182 9.82 7.09 -14.34
N ASN A 183 9.51 7.88 -15.37
CA ASN A 183 9.58 9.33 -15.32
C ASN A 183 8.34 9.93 -14.64
N VAL A 184 8.58 10.94 -13.83
CA VAL A 184 7.55 11.74 -13.13
C VAL A 184 7.97 13.21 -13.24
N PRO A 185 7.07 14.18 -13.42
CA PRO A 185 7.44 15.59 -13.38
C PRO A 185 8.21 15.93 -12.09
N ASP A 186 9.29 16.69 -12.20
CA ASP A 186 10.16 17.00 -11.06
C ASP A 186 9.52 17.98 -10.05
N SER A 187 8.45 18.67 -10.45
CA SER A 187 7.59 19.49 -9.59
C SER A 187 6.67 18.67 -8.66
N CYS A 188 6.56 17.34 -8.88
CA CYS A 188 5.80 16.45 -8.00
C CYS A 188 6.44 16.36 -6.62
N MET A 189 5.59 16.35 -5.58
CA MET A 189 6.04 16.18 -4.19
C MET A 189 6.35 14.72 -3.87
N ALA A 190 7.36 14.54 -3.03
CA ALA A 190 7.70 13.24 -2.44
C ALA A 190 8.15 13.42 -0.98
N THR A 191 8.02 12.38 -0.17
CA THR A 191 8.50 12.37 1.22
C THR A 191 9.80 11.58 1.31
N ILE A 192 10.76 12.12 2.05
CA ILE A 192 12.09 11.51 2.26
C ILE A 192 11.98 10.27 3.16
N GLY A 193 12.71 9.22 2.79
CA GLY A 193 12.86 8.00 3.58
C GLY A 193 12.00 6.83 3.11
N GLN A 194 12.03 5.76 3.88
CA GLN A 194 11.29 4.51 3.68
C GLN A 194 10.01 4.52 4.54
N VAL A 195 8.94 3.89 4.08
CA VAL A 195 7.71 3.71 4.87
C VAL A 195 7.95 2.78 6.06
N SER A 196 7.34 3.08 7.18
CA SER A 196 7.39 2.27 8.42
C SER A 196 6.83 0.84 8.25
N ASN A 197 6.95 0.02 9.33
CA ASN A 197 6.43 -1.35 9.41
C ASN A 197 7.06 -2.30 8.37
N ILE A 198 8.38 -2.26 8.24
CA ILE A 198 9.17 -3.02 7.25
C ILE A 198 8.85 -4.52 7.28
N ASP A 199 8.69 -5.10 8.48
CA ASP A 199 8.45 -6.54 8.66
C ASP A 199 7.01 -6.98 8.37
N HIS A 200 6.15 -6.10 7.85
CA HIS A 200 4.74 -6.42 7.60
C HIS A 200 4.54 -7.63 6.68
N GLU A 201 5.37 -7.80 5.67
CA GLU A 201 5.28 -8.91 4.72
C GLU A 201 5.62 -10.27 5.35
N ASN A 202 6.43 -10.28 6.40
CA ASN A 202 6.86 -11.48 7.10
C ASN A 202 5.82 -12.01 8.10
N VAL A 203 4.70 -11.29 8.30
CA VAL A 203 3.64 -11.67 9.23
C VAL A 203 2.82 -12.85 8.69
N LYS A 204 2.77 -13.94 9.46
CA LYS A 204 2.00 -15.14 9.14
C LYS A 204 0.63 -15.08 9.81
N LEU A 205 -0.43 -15.15 9.00
CA LEU A 205 -1.81 -15.09 9.50
C LEU A 205 -2.19 -16.30 10.38
N GLY A 206 -1.67 -17.48 10.07
CA GLY A 206 -1.80 -18.72 10.84
C GLY A 206 -3.17 -19.39 10.77
N LYS A 207 -4.28 -18.66 10.53
CA LYS A 207 -5.63 -19.22 10.43
C LYS A 207 -6.53 -18.49 9.43
N ALA A 208 -7.47 -19.23 8.84
CA ALA A 208 -8.45 -18.69 7.89
C ALA A 208 -9.33 -17.59 8.48
N GLY A 209 -9.66 -17.65 9.77
CA GLY A 209 -10.47 -16.63 10.45
C GLY A 209 -9.86 -15.23 10.41
N ARG A 210 -8.52 -15.10 10.53
CA ARG A 210 -7.86 -13.78 10.38
C ARG A 210 -8.06 -13.21 8.96
N LYS A 211 -7.97 -14.06 7.93
CA LYS A 211 -8.24 -13.65 6.54
C LYS A 211 -9.70 -13.23 6.34
N ARG A 212 -10.64 -13.96 7.01
CA ARG A 212 -12.06 -13.58 7.03
C ARG A 212 -12.30 -12.20 7.67
N HIS A 213 -11.66 -11.91 8.79
CA HIS A 213 -11.72 -10.60 9.46
C HIS A 213 -11.18 -9.45 8.60
N MET A 214 -10.26 -9.74 7.66
CA MET A 214 -9.77 -8.77 6.67
C MET A 214 -10.76 -8.53 5.51
N GLY A 215 -11.89 -9.24 5.45
CA GLY A 215 -12.90 -9.09 4.40
C GLY A 215 -12.71 -10.00 3.19
N TRP A 216 -11.87 -11.03 3.31
CA TRP A 216 -11.69 -12.04 2.29
C TRP A 216 -12.62 -13.23 2.53
N ARG A 217 -13.41 -13.61 1.54
CA ARG A 217 -14.22 -14.82 1.59
C ARG A 217 -13.41 -16.03 1.07
N PRO A 218 -13.80 -17.26 1.46
CA PRO A 218 -13.19 -18.47 0.93
C PRO A 218 -13.27 -18.53 -0.60
N THR A 219 -12.25 -19.12 -1.21
CA THR A 219 -12.18 -19.34 -2.67
C THR A 219 -12.22 -20.84 -2.94
N VAL A 220 -13.09 -21.24 -3.86
CA VAL A 220 -13.16 -22.61 -4.37
C VAL A 220 -12.29 -22.67 -5.64
N ARG A 221 -11.48 -23.72 -5.77
CA ARG A 221 -10.64 -23.96 -6.96
C ARG A 221 -11.52 -24.48 -8.12
N GLY A 222 -11.17 -24.13 -9.35
CA GLY A 222 -11.95 -24.51 -10.54
C GLY A 222 -12.11 -26.02 -10.76
N SER A 223 -11.10 -26.81 -10.36
CA SER A 223 -11.10 -28.28 -10.53
C SER A 223 -12.14 -29.04 -9.67
N VAL A 224 -12.82 -28.38 -8.73
CA VAL A 224 -13.91 -28.97 -7.93
C VAL A 224 -15.28 -28.38 -8.30
N MET A 225 -15.34 -27.65 -9.39
CA MET A 225 -16.59 -27.11 -9.97
C MET A 225 -17.10 -28.03 -11.08
N ASN A 226 -18.32 -27.77 -11.55
CA ASN A 226 -18.86 -28.44 -12.73
C ASN A 226 -18.24 -27.89 -14.03
N PRO A 227 -18.29 -28.65 -15.16
CA PRO A 227 -17.73 -28.20 -16.44
C PRO A 227 -18.31 -26.88 -16.96
N ASN A 228 -19.57 -26.59 -16.63
CA ASN A 228 -20.25 -25.34 -17.02
C ASN A 228 -19.81 -24.14 -16.19
N ASP A 229 -19.23 -24.35 -15.00
CA ASP A 229 -18.81 -23.26 -14.08
C ASP A 229 -17.36 -22.83 -14.27
N HIS A 230 -16.51 -23.78 -14.71
CA HIS A 230 -15.08 -23.52 -14.87
C HIS A 230 -14.46 -24.44 -15.92
N PRO A 231 -13.52 -23.98 -16.76
CA PRO A 231 -12.80 -24.82 -17.74
C PRO A 231 -12.07 -26.02 -17.12
N HIS A 232 -11.70 -25.97 -15.84
CA HIS A 232 -11.07 -27.08 -15.11
C HIS A 232 -12.08 -28.01 -14.41
N GLY A 233 -13.38 -27.74 -14.57
CA GLY A 233 -14.43 -28.50 -13.90
C GLY A 233 -14.68 -29.87 -14.52
N GLY A 234 -15.34 -30.74 -13.75
CA GLY A 234 -15.72 -32.09 -14.19
C GLY A 234 -14.68 -33.17 -13.85
N GLY A 235 -14.98 -34.40 -14.26
CA GLY A 235 -14.17 -35.58 -14.03
C GLY A 235 -14.41 -36.25 -12.68
N GLU A 236 -13.78 -37.44 -12.50
CA GLU A 236 -13.86 -38.26 -11.31
C GLU A 236 -12.69 -38.00 -10.38
N GLY A 237 -12.94 -37.98 -9.05
CA GLY A 237 -11.91 -37.87 -7.99
C GLY A 237 -11.06 -36.60 -8.09
N LYS A 238 -9.74 -36.75 -8.11
CA LYS A 238 -8.78 -35.65 -8.26
C LYS A 238 -8.40 -35.45 -9.73
N SER A 239 -9.31 -34.88 -10.51
CA SER A 239 -9.06 -34.61 -11.93
C SER A 239 -7.92 -33.61 -12.12
N PRO A 240 -7.06 -33.78 -13.14
CA PRO A 240 -6.06 -32.80 -13.54
C PRO A 240 -6.70 -31.54 -14.14
N VAL A 241 -5.86 -30.54 -14.43
CA VAL A 241 -6.32 -29.29 -15.07
C VAL A 241 -6.90 -29.51 -16.48
N GLY A 242 -6.42 -30.54 -17.19
CA GLY A 242 -6.93 -30.93 -18.52
C GLY A 242 -6.60 -29.95 -19.66
N HIS A 243 -5.76 -28.94 -19.42
CA HIS A 243 -5.34 -27.94 -20.38
C HIS A 243 -3.81 -27.78 -20.33
N PRO A 244 -3.18 -27.24 -21.40
CA PRO A 244 -1.73 -26.97 -21.42
C PRO A 244 -1.24 -26.05 -20.27
N GLY A 245 -2.15 -25.26 -19.69
CA GLY A 245 -1.87 -24.39 -18.54
C GLY A 245 -3.13 -24.02 -17.78
N PRO A 246 -3.00 -23.43 -16.57
CA PRO A 246 -4.15 -23.01 -15.77
C PRO A 246 -4.93 -21.91 -16.49
N MET A 247 -6.25 -22.01 -16.43
CA MET A 247 -7.18 -21.04 -17.00
C MET A 247 -7.99 -20.29 -15.95
N THR A 248 -8.44 -19.10 -16.32
CA THR A 248 -9.44 -18.35 -15.56
C THR A 248 -10.84 -18.93 -15.84
N PRO A 249 -11.89 -18.61 -15.04
CA PRO A 249 -13.26 -19.03 -15.32
C PRO A 249 -13.80 -18.62 -16.69
N TRP A 250 -13.17 -17.65 -17.32
CA TRP A 250 -13.53 -17.16 -18.67
C TRP A 250 -12.67 -17.74 -19.79
N GLY A 251 -11.89 -18.80 -19.51
CA GLY A 251 -11.09 -19.51 -20.52
C GLY A 251 -9.79 -18.80 -20.92
N LYS A 252 -9.40 -17.71 -20.25
CA LYS A 252 -8.11 -17.05 -20.53
C LYS A 252 -7.00 -17.68 -19.70
N PRO A 253 -5.74 -17.73 -20.19
CA PRO A 253 -4.60 -18.18 -19.38
C PRO A 253 -4.50 -17.42 -18.06
N ALA A 254 -4.35 -18.16 -16.95
CA ALA A 254 -4.30 -17.56 -15.60
C ALA A 254 -2.91 -17.05 -15.24
N LEU A 255 -1.84 -17.62 -15.82
CA LEU A 255 -0.44 -17.29 -15.54
C LEU A 255 0.25 -16.81 -16.83
N GLY A 256 1.15 -15.85 -16.68
CA GLY A 256 2.00 -15.36 -17.77
C GLY A 256 1.33 -14.48 -18.81
N TYR A 257 0.02 -14.35 -18.80
CA TYR A 257 -0.71 -13.54 -19.78
C TYR A 257 -0.54 -12.04 -19.49
N LYS A 258 -0.04 -11.28 -20.47
CA LYS A 258 0.14 -9.83 -20.38
C LYS A 258 -1.23 -9.14 -20.55
N THR A 259 -1.82 -8.68 -19.44
CA THR A 259 -3.16 -8.07 -19.43
C THR A 259 -3.15 -6.54 -19.53
N ARG A 260 -1.96 -5.90 -19.43
CA ARG A 260 -1.84 -4.45 -19.60
C ARG A 260 -2.16 -4.09 -21.05
N ASP A 261 -3.00 -3.09 -21.23
CA ASP A 261 -3.26 -2.48 -22.54
C ASP A 261 -1.98 -1.86 -23.10
N HIS A 262 -1.66 -2.13 -24.37
CA HIS A 262 -0.46 -1.68 -25.06
C HIS A 262 -0.48 -0.19 -25.41
N HIS A 263 -1.65 0.44 -25.41
CA HIS A 263 -1.82 1.85 -25.83
C HIS A 263 -2.16 2.79 -24.68
N LYS A 264 -1.80 2.43 -23.43
CA LYS A 264 -2.03 3.33 -22.30
C LYS A 264 -1.19 4.59 -22.42
N ALA A 265 -1.82 5.75 -22.24
CA ALA A 265 -1.16 7.07 -22.24
C ALA A 265 0.01 7.16 -21.23
N SER A 266 0.01 6.32 -20.17
CA SER A 266 1.08 6.24 -19.19
C SER A 266 2.35 5.51 -19.68
N ASP A 267 2.32 4.85 -20.85
CA ASP A 267 3.48 4.09 -21.36
C ASP A 267 4.64 5.00 -21.74
N LYS A 268 4.36 6.22 -22.18
CA LYS A 268 5.38 7.25 -22.47
C LYS A 268 6.26 7.63 -21.27
N PHE A 269 5.78 7.38 -20.06
CA PHE A 269 6.54 7.67 -18.83
C PHE A 269 7.34 6.47 -18.31
N ILE A 270 7.16 5.28 -18.87
CA ILE A 270 7.85 4.05 -18.43
C ILE A 270 9.11 3.88 -19.30
N VAL A 271 10.28 4.03 -18.68
CA VAL A 271 11.58 3.89 -19.36
C VAL A 271 11.96 2.41 -19.44
N LYS A 272 11.81 1.67 -18.34
CA LYS A 272 12.11 0.23 -18.27
C LYS A 272 11.06 -0.47 -17.43
N ARG A 273 10.47 -1.54 -17.96
CA ARG A 273 9.52 -2.38 -17.21
C ARG A 273 10.25 -3.33 -16.28
N ARG A 274 9.56 -3.82 -15.24
CA ARG A 274 10.15 -4.72 -14.23
C ARG A 274 10.75 -6.02 -14.80
N ASN A 275 10.27 -6.48 -15.95
CA ASN A 275 10.67 -7.74 -16.56
C ASN A 275 11.56 -7.54 -17.81
N ASP A 276 11.89 -6.31 -18.16
CA ASP A 276 12.80 -6.04 -19.26
C ASP A 276 14.24 -6.35 -18.79
N LYS A 277 14.95 -7.15 -19.61
CA LYS A 277 16.34 -7.53 -19.40
C LYS A 277 17.30 -6.39 -19.72
#